data_5db8cec776b05afc604823dd1247ed6f
#
_entry.id   5db8cec776b05afc604823dd1247ed6f
#
_cell.length_a   1.000
_cell.length_b   1.000
_cell.length_c   1.000
_cell.angle_alpha   90.00
_cell.angle_beta   90.00
_cell.angle_gamma   90.00
#
_symmetry.space_group_name_H-M   'P 1'
#
loop_
_entity.id
_entity.type
_entity.pdbx_description
1 polymer ?
#
loop_
_entity_poly.entity_id
_entity_poly.type
_entity_poly.pdbx_seq_one_letter_code
_entity_poly.pdbx_strand_id
1 'polypeptide(L)'
;MTQAPTGPEHGPLEAGDLPGAAVSPREPVVSVVIPCYDYGHYLPQAVESVLAQTYPDWELVVVDDGSTDDTAAVARSLIADHPGRRIRLLEQANAGVSAARNAGIAATTGRYVLPLDADDMIAPTMLERTVTVLERHPDIAIVSTDLSVFTDDDLPAQVLELPAYDRDLLLRRLIMFYCSLYRREVWQAVGGYVEDMRAGEDWDFWIAAAERGFTAHHIHEPLFGARHKDDGLHVEAAENDLAARARIVANHPGMFKPVTLAWARAVLAQDERECLADERVPDDILTRAADMDQFLRVVMRLQRTARLQSRHIRRLERSLAERDVPVPV
;
A
#
# COMPACT_ATOMS: atom_id res chain seq x y z
N MET A 1 -20.50 35.21 5.91
CA MET A 1 -19.84 34.48 4.81
C MET A 1 -18.32 34.64 5.03
N THR A 2 -17.74 33.75 5.78
CA THR A 2 -16.31 33.68 6.06
C THR A 2 -15.74 32.53 5.23
N GLN A 3 -14.92 32.88 4.24
CA GLN A 3 -14.17 31.91 3.44
C GLN A 3 -13.23 31.14 4.35
N ALA A 4 -13.24 29.82 4.24
CA ALA A 4 -12.22 28.95 4.82
C ALA A 4 -10.87 29.21 4.13
N PRO A 5 -9.74 29.17 4.83
CA PRO A 5 -8.44 29.35 4.20
C PRO A 5 -8.13 28.11 3.33
N THR A 6 -7.93 28.37 2.04
CA THR A 6 -7.32 27.42 1.12
C THR A 6 -5.88 27.18 1.58
N GLY A 7 -5.52 25.94 1.84
CA GLY A 7 -4.14 25.56 2.15
C GLY A 7 -3.19 25.91 0.98
N PRO A 8 -1.89 26.07 1.23
CA PRO A 8 -0.94 26.46 0.19
C PRO A 8 -0.87 25.39 -0.91
N GLU A 9 -1.09 25.82 -2.16
CA GLU A 9 -0.84 25.00 -3.35
C GLU A 9 0.69 24.85 -3.50
N HIS A 10 1.22 23.66 -3.22
CA HIS A 10 2.61 23.34 -3.52
C HIS A 10 2.69 22.90 -4.99
N GLY A 11 3.25 23.76 -5.84
CA GLY A 11 3.56 23.45 -7.23
C GLY A 11 4.60 22.31 -7.36
N PRO A 12 4.87 21.78 -8.57
CA PRO A 12 5.79 20.69 -8.78
C PRO A 12 7.20 21.06 -8.28
N LEU A 13 7.76 20.19 -7.41
CA LEU A 13 9.10 20.36 -6.83
C LEU A 13 10.16 19.90 -7.84
N GLU A 14 11.01 20.81 -8.31
CA GLU A 14 12.12 20.49 -9.21
C GLU A 14 13.28 19.79 -8.46
N ALA A 15 13.93 18.84 -9.15
CA ALA A 15 15.09 18.09 -8.64
C ALA A 15 16.33 19.00 -8.64
N GLY A 16 16.74 19.46 -7.46
CA GLY A 16 18.01 20.20 -7.26
C GLY A 16 19.00 19.40 -6.42
N ASP A 17 20.28 19.55 -6.72
CA ASP A 17 21.44 18.83 -6.18
C ASP A 17 21.48 18.71 -4.64
N LEU A 18 21.72 17.48 -4.16
CA LEU A 18 21.93 17.17 -2.74
C LEU A 18 23.39 17.42 -2.32
N PRO A 19 23.66 18.12 -1.21
CA PRO A 19 25.00 18.16 -0.65
C PRO A 19 25.32 16.83 0.05
N GLY A 20 26.43 16.18 -0.32
CA GLY A 20 26.96 14.98 0.30
C GLY A 20 27.29 15.20 1.78
N ALA A 21 26.54 14.54 2.68
CA ALA A 21 26.81 14.54 4.11
C ALA A 21 27.51 13.24 4.53
N ALA A 22 28.63 13.35 5.24
CA ALA A 22 29.37 12.26 5.84
C ALA A 22 28.53 11.54 6.91
N VAL A 23 28.39 10.21 6.80
CA VAL A 23 27.55 9.37 7.67
C VAL A 23 28.30 9.05 8.97
N SER A 24 27.77 9.55 10.09
CA SER A 24 28.05 9.07 11.46
C SER A 24 27.23 7.80 11.73
N PRO A 25 27.61 6.92 12.68
CA PRO A 25 26.75 5.77 13.07
C PRO A 25 25.50 6.29 13.76
N ARG A 26 24.53 6.73 12.98
CA ARG A 26 23.26 7.29 13.45
C ARG A 26 22.20 6.21 13.48
N GLU A 27 21.20 6.41 14.34
CA GLU A 27 19.94 5.66 14.29
C GLU A 27 19.36 5.69 12.86
N PRO A 28 18.76 4.62 12.37
CA PRO A 28 18.23 4.55 11.02
C PRO A 28 17.22 5.69 10.81
N VAL A 29 17.26 6.32 9.64
CA VAL A 29 16.31 7.40 9.32
C VAL A 29 14.98 6.81 8.86
N VAL A 30 15.00 5.71 8.13
CA VAL A 30 13.80 5.04 7.63
C VAL A 30 13.70 3.63 8.22
N SER A 31 12.53 3.28 8.73
CA SER A 31 12.15 1.90 9.07
C SER A 31 11.22 1.36 7.99
N VAL A 32 11.69 0.35 7.25
CA VAL A 32 10.85 -0.44 6.35
C VAL A 32 10.27 -1.61 7.14
N VAL A 33 8.96 -1.83 7.04
CA VAL A 33 8.25 -2.90 7.74
C VAL A 33 7.54 -3.78 6.71
N ILE A 34 7.94 -5.06 6.65
CA ILE A 34 7.33 -6.06 5.76
C ILE A 34 6.51 -7.05 6.58
N PRO A 35 5.18 -6.90 6.67
CA PRO A 35 4.31 -7.96 7.21
C PRO A 35 4.28 -9.12 6.21
N CYS A 36 4.37 -10.36 6.72
CA CYS A 36 4.41 -11.56 5.88
C CYS A 36 3.61 -12.69 6.53
N TYR A 37 2.68 -13.28 5.79
CA TYR A 37 1.93 -14.46 6.16
C TYR A 37 1.77 -15.38 4.95
N ASP A 38 2.40 -16.56 4.98
CA ASP A 38 2.42 -17.55 3.89
C ASP A 38 2.89 -17.01 2.52
N TYR A 39 3.81 -16.02 2.54
CA TYR A 39 4.38 -15.35 1.36
C TYR A 39 5.91 -15.51 1.26
N GLY A 40 6.47 -16.59 1.82
CA GLY A 40 7.89 -16.88 1.75
C GLY A 40 8.46 -16.86 0.34
N HIS A 41 7.68 -17.26 -0.65
CA HIS A 41 8.10 -17.28 -2.06
C HIS A 41 8.17 -15.89 -2.73
N TYR A 42 7.46 -14.87 -2.23
CA TYR A 42 7.54 -13.48 -2.71
C TYR A 42 8.55 -12.64 -1.92
N LEU A 43 8.73 -12.96 -0.64
CA LEU A 43 9.56 -12.19 0.28
C LEU A 43 10.95 -11.82 -0.25
N PRO A 44 11.69 -12.69 -0.99
CA PRO A 44 12.98 -12.32 -1.54
C PRO A 44 12.93 -11.10 -2.45
N GLN A 45 11.92 -10.97 -3.31
CA GLN A 45 11.81 -9.84 -4.23
C GLN A 45 11.49 -8.53 -3.48
N ALA A 46 10.64 -8.57 -2.47
CA ALA A 46 10.36 -7.42 -1.60
C ALA A 46 11.65 -6.94 -0.90
N VAL A 47 12.40 -7.85 -0.28
CA VAL A 47 13.66 -7.55 0.41
C VAL A 47 14.72 -7.02 -0.56
N GLU A 48 14.89 -7.63 -1.73
CA GLU A 48 15.80 -7.17 -2.78
C GLU A 48 15.48 -5.73 -3.24
N SER A 49 14.21 -5.37 -3.34
CA SER A 49 13.79 -4.01 -3.68
C SER A 49 14.21 -2.98 -2.62
N VAL A 50 14.25 -3.37 -1.35
CA VAL A 50 14.75 -2.54 -0.24
C VAL A 50 16.29 -2.48 -0.26
N LEU A 51 16.97 -3.60 -0.52
CA LEU A 51 18.42 -3.65 -0.66
C LEU A 51 18.94 -2.78 -1.81
N ALA A 52 18.17 -2.64 -2.89
CA ALA A 52 18.48 -1.84 -4.05
C ALA A 52 18.27 -0.33 -3.86
N GLN A 53 17.79 0.13 -2.69
CA GLN A 53 17.52 1.54 -2.46
C GLN A 53 18.79 2.41 -2.53
N THR A 54 18.71 3.53 -3.25
CA THR A 54 19.81 4.53 -3.35
C THR A 54 20.02 5.29 -2.05
N TYR A 55 18.98 5.44 -1.23
CA TYR A 55 19.06 6.01 0.11
C TYR A 55 19.61 4.98 1.11
N PRO A 56 20.77 5.21 1.75
CA PRO A 56 21.47 4.14 2.47
C PRO A 56 21.05 3.96 3.94
N ASP A 57 20.37 4.94 4.55
CA ASP A 57 20.19 4.98 6.01
C ASP A 57 18.80 4.44 6.42
N TRP A 58 18.65 3.14 6.28
CA TRP A 58 17.42 2.41 6.62
C TRP A 58 17.67 1.17 7.48
N GLU A 59 16.64 0.74 8.17
CA GLU A 59 16.50 -0.58 8.75
C GLU A 59 15.28 -1.29 8.16
N LEU A 60 15.30 -2.61 8.14
CA LEU A 60 14.22 -3.47 7.68
C LEU A 60 13.82 -4.43 8.78
N VAL A 61 12.53 -4.53 9.04
CA VAL A 61 11.96 -5.61 9.84
C VAL A 61 10.96 -6.42 9.00
N VAL A 62 11.20 -7.71 8.88
CA VAL A 62 10.21 -8.67 8.37
C VAL A 62 9.42 -9.16 9.58
N VAL A 63 8.11 -9.11 9.51
CA VAL A 63 7.23 -9.63 10.57
C VAL A 63 6.53 -10.87 10.02
N ASP A 64 6.96 -12.03 10.48
CA ASP A 64 6.27 -13.29 10.20
C ASP A 64 5.05 -13.41 11.12
N ASP A 65 3.87 -13.23 10.55
CA ASP A 65 2.58 -13.25 11.26
C ASP A 65 2.04 -14.68 11.41
N GLY A 66 2.89 -15.60 11.88
CA GLY A 66 2.53 -16.99 12.16
C GLY A 66 2.33 -17.84 10.90
N SER A 67 3.21 -17.67 9.91
CA SER A 67 3.17 -18.42 8.66
C SER A 67 3.26 -19.94 8.88
N THR A 68 2.62 -20.68 8.01
CA THR A 68 2.66 -22.17 8.00
C THR A 68 3.57 -22.72 6.90
N ASP A 69 4.03 -21.86 5.99
CA ASP A 69 5.00 -22.16 4.93
C ASP A 69 6.46 -21.95 5.42
N ASP A 70 7.41 -21.84 4.50
CA ASP A 70 8.82 -21.64 4.79
C ASP A 70 9.23 -20.16 4.99
N THR A 71 8.28 -19.23 5.15
CA THR A 71 8.50 -17.77 5.30
C THR A 71 9.59 -17.46 6.31
N ALA A 72 9.52 -18.00 7.54
CA ALA A 72 10.53 -17.74 8.58
C ALA A 72 11.93 -18.24 8.19
N ALA A 73 12.02 -19.38 7.51
CA ALA A 73 13.30 -19.93 7.05
C ALA A 73 13.90 -19.06 5.93
N VAL A 74 13.09 -18.62 4.99
CA VAL A 74 13.48 -17.70 3.90
C VAL A 74 13.97 -16.37 4.49
N ALA A 75 13.23 -15.78 5.43
CA ALA A 75 13.63 -14.53 6.10
C ALA A 75 14.99 -14.66 6.82
N ARG A 76 15.22 -15.77 7.53
CA ARG A 76 16.51 -16.04 8.20
C ARG A 76 17.66 -16.19 7.20
N SER A 77 17.41 -16.84 6.04
CA SER A 77 18.41 -16.95 4.98
C SER A 77 18.78 -15.58 4.42
N LEU A 78 17.79 -14.75 4.08
CA LEU A 78 18.02 -13.39 3.60
C LEU A 78 18.84 -12.54 4.58
N ILE A 79 18.57 -12.66 5.88
CA ILE A 79 19.34 -11.97 6.92
C ILE A 79 20.79 -12.48 6.95
N ALA A 80 21.01 -13.79 6.86
CA ALA A 80 22.34 -14.40 6.86
C ALA A 80 23.17 -14.03 5.64
N ASP A 81 22.53 -13.86 4.49
CA ASP A 81 23.16 -13.46 3.23
C ASP A 81 23.60 -11.97 3.22
N HIS A 82 23.02 -11.16 4.13
CA HIS A 82 23.29 -9.71 4.23
C HIS A 82 23.78 -9.27 5.63
N PRO A 83 24.88 -9.84 6.18
CA PRO A 83 25.30 -9.64 7.58
C PRO A 83 25.67 -8.19 7.93
N GLY A 84 25.90 -7.33 6.92
CA GLY A 84 26.22 -5.91 7.11
C GLY A 84 25.01 -4.99 7.10
N ARG A 85 23.80 -5.51 6.89
CA ARG A 85 22.57 -4.74 6.81
C ARG A 85 21.77 -4.82 8.10
N ARG A 86 21.00 -3.76 8.39
CA ARG A 86 20.10 -3.73 9.56
C ARG A 86 18.76 -4.41 9.20
N ILE A 87 18.80 -5.73 9.03
CA ILE A 87 17.62 -6.55 8.71
C ILE A 87 17.31 -7.45 9.90
N ARG A 88 16.06 -7.52 10.31
CA ARG A 88 15.61 -8.35 11.45
C ARG A 88 14.33 -9.10 11.09
N LEU A 89 14.16 -10.27 11.70
CA LEU A 89 12.91 -11.02 11.71
C LEU A 89 12.25 -10.85 13.08
N LEU A 90 10.96 -10.54 13.06
CA LEU A 90 10.06 -10.62 14.20
C LEU A 90 9.03 -11.71 13.90
N GLU A 91 8.84 -12.65 14.83
CA GLU A 91 7.85 -13.72 14.70
C GLU A 91 6.73 -13.51 15.72
N GLN A 92 5.49 -13.65 15.30
CA GLN A 92 4.32 -13.57 16.18
C GLN A 92 3.27 -14.62 15.81
N ALA A 93 2.31 -14.88 16.70
CA ALA A 93 1.12 -15.62 16.33
C ALA A 93 0.27 -14.80 15.35
N ASN A 94 -0.38 -15.46 14.39
CA ASN A 94 -1.21 -14.78 13.39
C ASN A 94 -2.25 -13.86 14.06
N ALA A 95 -2.17 -12.57 13.74
CA ALA A 95 -3.06 -11.53 14.26
C ALA A 95 -3.51 -10.55 13.16
N GLY A 96 -3.13 -10.80 11.90
CA GLY A 96 -3.50 -10.00 10.74
C GLY A 96 -2.51 -8.88 10.40
N VAL A 97 -2.64 -8.38 9.18
CA VAL A 97 -1.70 -7.41 8.58
C VAL A 97 -1.53 -6.13 9.41
N SER A 98 -2.61 -5.60 10.00
CA SER A 98 -2.57 -4.41 10.87
C SER A 98 -1.73 -4.66 12.13
N ALA A 99 -1.94 -5.79 12.80
CA ALA A 99 -1.17 -6.18 13.97
C ALA A 99 0.30 -6.41 13.64
N ALA A 100 0.59 -7.07 12.52
CA ALA A 100 1.95 -7.28 12.04
C ALA A 100 2.65 -5.94 11.70
N ARG A 101 1.97 -5.01 11.00
CA ARG A 101 2.50 -3.66 10.77
C ARG A 101 2.77 -2.93 12.07
N ASN A 102 1.82 -2.93 13.03
CA ASN A 102 1.98 -2.29 14.33
C ASN A 102 3.17 -2.87 15.12
N ALA A 103 3.30 -4.19 15.19
CA ALA A 103 4.40 -4.86 15.87
C ALA A 103 5.77 -4.52 15.22
N GLY A 104 5.84 -4.53 13.90
CA GLY A 104 7.05 -4.15 13.17
C GLY A 104 7.45 -2.70 13.39
N ILE A 105 6.50 -1.78 13.35
CA ILE A 105 6.76 -0.34 13.59
C ILE A 105 7.22 -0.13 15.04
N ALA A 106 6.57 -0.77 16.00
CA ALA A 106 6.95 -0.69 17.42
C ALA A 106 8.36 -1.25 17.69
N ALA A 107 8.80 -2.26 16.91
CA ALA A 107 10.12 -2.84 17.02
C ALA A 107 11.24 -2.03 16.35
N THR A 108 10.93 -0.95 15.63
CA THR A 108 11.87 -0.12 14.87
C THR A 108 12.01 1.29 15.46
N THR A 109 13.06 2.02 15.05
CA THR A 109 13.40 3.32 15.65
C THR A 109 13.52 4.46 14.62
N GLY A 110 13.44 4.18 13.32
CA GLY A 110 13.56 5.18 12.27
C GLY A 110 12.55 6.32 12.41
N ARG A 111 12.98 7.52 12.08
CA ARG A 111 12.15 8.73 12.12
C ARG A 111 10.98 8.67 11.12
N TYR A 112 11.19 7.98 10.02
CA TYR A 112 10.19 7.71 8.99
C TYR A 112 9.85 6.22 8.93
N VAL A 113 8.64 5.91 8.53
CA VAL A 113 8.13 4.54 8.40
C VAL A 113 7.62 4.32 6.98
N LEU A 114 8.01 3.22 6.39
CA LEU A 114 7.49 2.72 5.12
C LEU A 114 6.98 1.28 5.30
N PRO A 115 5.68 1.03 5.32
CA PRO A 115 5.15 -0.33 5.16
C PRO A 115 5.38 -0.81 3.72
N LEU A 116 5.71 -2.08 3.55
CA LEU A 116 5.83 -2.75 2.26
C LEU A 116 5.32 -4.17 2.39
N ASP A 117 4.29 -4.54 1.64
CA ASP A 117 3.77 -5.91 1.71
C ASP A 117 4.75 -6.89 1.06
N ALA A 118 4.75 -8.15 1.54
CA ALA A 118 5.75 -9.14 1.19
C ALA A 118 5.74 -9.58 -0.29
N ASP A 119 4.68 -9.29 -1.00
CA ASP A 119 4.50 -9.58 -2.42
C ASP A 119 4.71 -8.36 -3.35
N ASP A 120 5.00 -7.19 -2.78
CA ASP A 120 5.18 -5.94 -3.50
C ASP A 120 6.65 -5.51 -3.57
N MET A 121 6.92 -4.45 -4.33
CA MET A 121 8.27 -3.92 -4.53
C MET A 121 8.28 -2.39 -4.53
N ILE A 122 9.45 -1.81 -4.28
CA ILE A 122 9.66 -0.37 -4.40
C ILE A 122 10.78 -0.07 -5.41
N ALA A 123 10.62 1.01 -6.18
CA ALA A 123 11.65 1.47 -7.12
C ALA A 123 12.91 1.89 -6.37
N PRO A 124 14.12 1.77 -6.96
CA PRO A 124 15.39 2.04 -6.27
C PRO A 124 15.51 3.44 -5.66
N THR A 125 14.78 4.42 -6.15
CA THR A 125 14.80 5.80 -5.68
C THR A 125 13.66 6.16 -4.71
N MET A 126 12.80 5.21 -4.35
CA MET A 126 11.61 5.46 -3.51
C MET A 126 11.98 6.17 -2.20
N LEU A 127 12.93 5.63 -1.43
CA LEU A 127 13.30 6.22 -0.15
C LEU A 127 13.98 7.59 -0.32
N GLU A 128 14.86 7.75 -1.30
CA GLU A 128 15.56 9.02 -1.58
C GLU A 128 14.56 10.13 -1.93
N ARG A 129 13.60 9.84 -2.83
CA ARG A 129 12.60 10.81 -3.29
C ARG A 129 11.68 11.23 -2.16
N THR A 130 11.16 10.27 -1.41
CA THR A 130 10.17 10.52 -0.36
C THR A 130 10.81 11.16 0.89
N VAL A 131 12.00 10.72 1.31
CA VAL A 131 12.75 11.34 2.41
C VAL A 131 13.08 12.79 2.06
N THR A 132 13.53 13.07 0.83
CA THR A 132 13.85 14.44 0.39
C THR A 132 12.67 15.39 0.58
N VAL A 133 11.45 14.96 0.27
CA VAL A 133 10.24 15.78 0.49
C VAL A 133 10.03 16.03 1.98
N LEU A 134 10.04 14.98 2.81
CA LEU A 134 9.82 15.14 4.26
C LEU A 134 10.88 16.01 4.94
N GLU A 135 12.15 15.94 4.50
CA GLU A 135 13.22 16.78 5.06
C GLU A 135 13.09 18.25 4.66
N ARG A 136 12.64 18.54 3.44
CA ARG A 136 12.49 19.90 2.93
C ARG A 136 11.21 20.58 3.38
N HIS A 137 10.18 19.81 3.71
CA HIS A 137 8.84 20.29 4.02
C HIS A 137 8.39 19.76 5.39
N PRO A 138 8.73 20.46 6.51
CA PRO A 138 8.35 20.04 7.85
C PRO A 138 6.83 19.99 8.10
N ASP A 139 6.06 20.71 7.31
CA ASP A 139 4.59 20.75 7.32
C ASP A 139 3.95 19.52 6.64
N ILE A 140 4.72 18.77 5.84
CA ILE A 140 4.29 17.51 5.22
C ILE A 140 4.66 16.36 6.15
N ALA A 141 3.68 15.51 6.45
CA ALA A 141 3.88 14.35 7.32
C ALA A 141 3.85 13.00 6.59
N ILE A 142 3.28 12.96 5.39
CA ILE A 142 3.08 11.73 4.60
C ILE A 142 3.47 12.03 3.14
N VAL A 143 4.16 11.09 2.48
CA VAL A 143 4.47 11.17 1.05
C VAL A 143 4.01 9.89 0.37
N SER A 144 3.09 10.04 -0.58
CA SER A 144 2.61 8.98 -1.46
C SER A 144 3.19 9.13 -2.86
N THR A 145 3.08 8.07 -3.67
CA THR A 145 3.59 8.05 -5.05
C THR A 145 2.57 7.39 -5.98
N ASP A 146 2.72 7.59 -7.27
CA ASP A 146 2.06 6.73 -8.25
C ASP A 146 2.54 5.29 -8.09
N LEU A 147 1.79 4.36 -8.64
CA LEU A 147 2.15 2.95 -8.58
C LEU A 147 2.19 2.30 -9.96
N SER A 148 2.99 1.25 -10.07
CA SER A 148 2.95 0.32 -11.18
C SER A 148 2.31 -0.99 -10.74
N VAL A 149 1.35 -1.48 -11.51
CA VAL A 149 0.76 -2.81 -11.31
C VAL A 149 1.47 -3.81 -12.20
N PHE A 150 2.00 -4.89 -11.62
CA PHE A 150 2.71 -5.94 -12.35
C PHE A 150 2.17 -7.33 -12.00
N THR A 151 2.47 -8.31 -12.85
CA THR A 151 2.10 -9.73 -12.67
C THR A 151 3.34 -10.59 -12.79
N ASP A 152 3.26 -11.87 -12.40
CA ASP A 152 4.35 -12.84 -12.57
C ASP A 152 4.58 -13.27 -14.03
N ASP A 153 3.71 -12.87 -14.95
CA ASP A 153 3.71 -13.30 -16.37
C ASP A 153 4.62 -12.44 -17.28
N ASP A 154 5.62 -11.73 -16.77
CA ASP A 154 6.55 -10.84 -17.51
C ASP A 154 5.83 -9.77 -18.38
N LEU A 155 4.58 -9.45 -18.06
CA LEU A 155 3.87 -8.39 -18.76
C LEU A 155 4.40 -7.03 -18.31
N PRO A 156 4.47 -6.03 -19.23
CA PRO A 156 4.89 -4.70 -18.85
C PRO A 156 3.97 -4.15 -17.77
N ALA A 157 4.59 -3.65 -16.70
CA ALA A 157 3.87 -3.02 -15.61
C ALA A 157 3.01 -1.85 -16.12
N GLN A 158 1.83 -1.71 -15.56
CA GLN A 158 0.94 -0.60 -15.90
C GLN A 158 0.99 0.46 -14.81
N VAL A 159 1.27 1.69 -15.22
CA VAL A 159 1.30 2.83 -14.31
C VAL A 159 -0.13 3.28 -14.03
N LEU A 160 -0.43 3.43 -12.74
CA LEU A 160 -1.64 4.05 -12.23
C LEU A 160 -1.26 5.40 -11.61
N GLU A 161 -1.66 6.47 -12.27
CA GLU A 161 -1.51 7.83 -11.76
C GLU A 161 -2.58 8.09 -10.69
N LEU A 162 -2.14 8.55 -9.52
CA LEU A 162 -3.03 8.92 -8.43
C LEU A 162 -3.21 10.44 -8.36
N PRO A 163 -4.33 10.93 -7.83
CA PRO A 163 -4.52 12.35 -7.65
C PRO A 163 -3.56 12.91 -6.59
N ALA A 164 -3.24 14.19 -6.68
CA ALA A 164 -2.61 14.91 -5.59
C ALA A 164 -3.46 14.78 -4.30
N TYR A 165 -2.80 14.94 -3.14
CA TYR A 165 -3.49 14.87 -1.86
C TYR A 165 -4.59 15.94 -1.78
N ASP A 166 -5.79 15.49 -1.51
CA ASP A 166 -6.96 16.31 -1.22
C ASP A 166 -7.73 15.64 -0.08
N ARG A 167 -7.90 16.37 1.04
CA ARG A 167 -8.57 15.84 2.24
C ARG A 167 -10.02 15.45 1.99
N ASP A 168 -10.75 16.24 1.21
CA ASP A 168 -12.15 15.97 0.93
C ASP A 168 -12.29 14.78 -0.03
N LEU A 169 -11.35 14.62 -0.94
CA LEU A 169 -11.27 13.46 -1.82
C LEU A 169 -10.90 12.19 -1.04
N LEU A 170 -9.97 12.28 -0.08
CA LEU A 170 -9.59 11.17 0.81
C LEU A 170 -10.78 10.62 1.58
N LEU A 171 -11.71 11.47 2.04
CA LEU A 171 -12.93 11.04 2.73
C LEU A 171 -13.89 10.25 1.83
N ARG A 172 -13.75 10.38 0.52
CA ARG A 172 -14.65 9.77 -0.45
C ARG A 172 -14.07 8.53 -1.11
N ARG A 173 -12.73 8.47 -1.28
CA ARG A 173 -12.04 7.34 -1.89
C ARG A 173 -10.60 7.23 -1.42
N LEU A 174 -10.04 6.05 -1.51
CA LEU A 174 -8.61 5.83 -1.29
C LEU A 174 -7.81 6.55 -2.40
N ILE A 175 -6.95 7.49 -2.01
CA ILE A 175 -6.07 8.26 -2.92
C ILE A 175 -4.58 8.06 -2.59
N MET A 176 -4.29 7.33 -1.53
CA MET A 176 -2.94 6.97 -1.09
C MET A 176 -2.96 5.52 -0.64
N PHE A 177 -2.06 4.70 -1.16
CA PHE A 177 -1.93 3.31 -0.75
C PHE A 177 -1.08 3.18 0.52
N TYR A 178 -1.17 2.00 1.16
CA TYR A 178 -0.45 1.69 2.39
C TYR A 178 1.07 1.94 2.25
N CYS A 179 1.68 1.68 1.07
CA CYS A 179 3.10 1.90 0.80
C CYS A 179 3.42 3.38 0.56
N SER A 180 3.14 4.21 1.56
CA SER A 180 3.49 5.64 1.60
C SER A 180 4.46 5.88 2.76
N LEU A 181 5.49 6.71 2.53
CA LEU A 181 6.44 7.08 3.59
C LEU A 181 5.84 8.14 4.50
N TYR A 182 5.89 7.93 5.80
CA TYR A 182 5.36 8.91 6.76
C TYR A 182 6.24 9.11 7.98
N ARG A 183 6.10 10.26 8.65
CA ARG A 183 6.75 10.54 9.93
C ARG A 183 6.20 9.57 10.98
N ARG A 184 7.08 8.99 11.80
CA ARG A 184 6.70 8.07 12.89
C ARG A 184 5.68 8.68 13.84
N GLU A 185 5.73 10.00 14.05
CA GLU A 185 4.77 10.74 14.87
C GLU A 185 3.31 10.60 14.39
N VAL A 186 3.08 10.37 13.08
CA VAL A 186 1.74 10.08 12.54
C VAL A 186 1.20 8.80 13.16
N TRP A 187 1.96 7.69 13.10
CA TRP A 187 1.58 6.42 13.68
C TRP A 187 1.33 6.52 15.20
N GLN A 188 2.20 7.24 15.90
CA GLN A 188 2.05 7.46 17.34
C GLN A 188 0.79 8.28 17.66
N ALA A 189 0.54 9.35 16.91
CA ALA A 189 -0.61 10.23 17.14
C ALA A 189 -1.94 9.56 16.82
N VAL A 190 -2.00 8.71 15.78
CA VAL A 190 -3.24 7.98 15.46
C VAL A 190 -3.46 6.77 16.38
N GLY A 191 -2.42 6.23 17.00
CA GLY A 191 -2.48 5.05 17.86
C GLY A 191 -2.29 3.73 17.11
N GLY A 192 -1.69 3.79 15.92
CA GLY A 192 -1.43 2.61 15.07
C GLY A 192 -2.56 2.29 14.09
N TYR A 193 -2.39 1.19 13.35
CA TYR A 193 -3.43 0.62 12.49
C TYR A 193 -4.49 -0.08 13.33
N VAL A 194 -5.76 0.02 12.93
CA VAL A 194 -6.88 -0.68 13.59
C VAL A 194 -6.79 -2.18 13.25
N GLU A 195 -6.65 -3.03 14.28
CA GLU A 195 -6.33 -4.45 14.11
C GLU A 195 -7.55 -5.34 13.80
N ASP A 196 -8.75 -4.89 14.10
CA ASP A 196 -10.00 -5.63 13.86
C ASP A 196 -10.64 -5.31 12.50
N MET A 197 -9.90 -4.65 11.59
CA MET A 197 -10.34 -4.40 10.22
C MET A 197 -9.85 -5.51 9.27
N ARG A 198 -10.77 -6.02 8.45
CA ARG A 198 -10.44 -7.02 7.42
C ARG A 198 -9.95 -6.40 6.12
N ALA A 199 -10.32 -5.14 5.86
CA ALA A 199 -9.96 -4.40 4.67
C ALA A 199 -10.07 -2.89 4.92
N GLY A 200 -9.29 -2.07 4.18
CA GLY A 200 -9.32 -0.60 4.26
C GLY A 200 -8.63 -0.04 5.50
N GLU A 201 -7.78 -0.83 6.15
CA GLU A 201 -6.99 -0.42 7.32
C GLU A 201 -6.03 0.73 7.01
N ASP A 202 -5.55 0.80 5.78
CA ASP A 202 -4.71 1.89 5.29
C ASP A 202 -5.53 3.17 5.07
N TRP A 203 -6.72 3.04 4.49
CA TRP A 203 -7.61 4.18 4.31
C TRP A 203 -8.09 4.74 5.65
N ASP A 204 -8.45 3.89 6.61
CA ASP A 204 -8.77 4.28 7.99
C ASP A 204 -7.61 5.05 8.64
N PHE A 205 -6.39 4.53 8.50
CA PHE A 205 -5.17 5.17 9.02
C PHE A 205 -4.93 6.55 8.41
N TRP A 206 -5.13 6.72 7.09
CA TRP A 206 -4.95 8.01 6.43
C TRP A 206 -6.03 9.02 6.84
N ILE A 207 -7.27 8.59 7.02
CA ILE A 207 -8.35 9.45 7.55
C ILE A 207 -8.05 9.85 9.00
N ALA A 208 -7.58 8.92 9.83
CA ALA A 208 -7.16 9.20 11.20
C ALA A 208 -6.03 10.24 11.25
N ALA A 209 -5.08 10.18 10.32
CA ALA A 209 -4.02 11.17 10.18
C ALA A 209 -4.59 12.55 9.77
N ALA A 210 -5.47 12.58 8.77
CA ALA A 210 -6.12 13.81 8.31
C ALA A 210 -7.03 14.45 9.39
N GLU A 211 -7.69 13.65 10.22
CA GLU A 211 -8.49 14.12 11.37
C GLU A 211 -7.62 14.85 12.39
N ARG A 212 -6.36 14.41 12.56
CA ARG A 212 -5.35 15.04 13.45
C ARG A 212 -4.61 16.20 12.82
N GLY A 213 -4.96 16.56 11.58
CA GLY A 213 -4.38 17.72 10.86
C GLY A 213 -3.07 17.43 10.13
N PHE A 214 -2.65 16.17 10.02
CA PHE A 214 -1.50 15.82 9.19
C PHE A 214 -1.83 16.00 7.71
N THR A 215 -0.85 16.50 6.96
CA THR A 215 -0.96 16.73 5.51
C THR A 215 -0.06 15.76 4.75
N ALA A 216 -0.41 15.51 3.49
CA ALA A 216 0.36 14.66 2.61
C ALA A 216 0.79 15.38 1.33
N HIS A 217 1.87 14.89 0.71
CA HIS A 217 2.32 15.26 -0.62
C HIS A 217 2.32 14.02 -1.52
N HIS A 218 1.95 14.20 -2.78
CA HIS A 218 1.98 13.14 -3.77
C HIS A 218 3.08 13.39 -4.81
N ILE A 219 3.95 12.40 -5.03
CA ILE A 219 4.98 12.42 -6.08
C ILE A 219 4.42 11.66 -7.29
N HIS A 220 4.27 12.34 -8.42
CA HIS A 220 3.81 11.75 -9.69
C HIS A 220 4.93 10.94 -10.38
N GLU A 221 5.44 9.93 -9.67
CA GLU A 221 6.40 8.95 -10.16
C GLU A 221 5.94 7.56 -9.68
N PRO A 222 5.98 6.51 -10.52
CA PRO A 222 5.57 5.15 -10.13
C PRO A 222 6.67 4.46 -9.32
N LEU A 223 6.83 4.89 -8.07
CA LEU A 223 7.88 4.39 -7.17
C LEU A 223 7.45 3.19 -6.33
N PHE A 224 6.17 2.88 -6.29
CA PHE A 224 5.59 1.70 -5.68
C PHE A 224 5.13 0.71 -6.76
N GLY A 225 5.52 -0.55 -6.65
CA GLY A 225 5.10 -1.65 -7.52
C GLY A 225 4.17 -2.60 -6.77
N ALA A 226 2.90 -2.63 -7.14
CA ALA A 226 1.90 -3.54 -6.58
C ALA A 226 1.77 -4.80 -7.44
N ARG A 227 1.92 -5.97 -6.83
CA ARG A 227 1.71 -7.25 -7.50
C ARG A 227 0.22 -7.55 -7.62
N HIS A 228 -0.22 -7.82 -8.83
CA HIS A 228 -1.57 -8.27 -9.08
C HIS A 228 -1.64 -9.79 -9.10
N LYS A 229 -2.52 -10.35 -8.26
CA LYS A 229 -2.81 -11.79 -8.17
C LYS A 229 -4.29 -12.03 -8.40
N ASP A 230 -4.62 -13.15 -9.06
CA ASP A 230 -6.02 -13.52 -9.37
C ASP A 230 -6.82 -13.94 -8.12
N ASP A 231 -6.14 -14.29 -7.02
CA ASP A 231 -6.67 -14.88 -5.78
C ASP A 231 -6.32 -14.09 -4.51
N GLY A 232 -5.82 -12.85 -4.64
CA GLY A 232 -5.39 -12.05 -3.50
C GLY A 232 -6.52 -11.36 -2.73
N LEU A 233 -6.18 -10.82 -1.56
CA LEU A 233 -7.07 -10.05 -0.65
C LEU A 233 -7.86 -8.92 -1.34
N HIS A 234 -7.39 -8.45 -2.51
CA HIS A 234 -8.13 -7.46 -3.31
C HIS A 234 -9.52 -7.92 -3.75
N VAL A 235 -9.73 -9.24 -3.94
CA VAL A 235 -11.04 -9.78 -4.30
C VAL A 235 -11.97 -9.73 -3.09
N GLU A 236 -11.50 -10.14 -1.92
CA GLU A 236 -12.28 -10.04 -0.67
C GLU A 236 -12.54 -8.58 -0.26
N ALA A 237 -11.58 -7.68 -0.45
CA ALA A 237 -11.76 -6.26 -0.19
C ALA A 237 -12.83 -5.63 -1.09
N ALA A 238 -12.94 -6.05 -2.34
CA ALA A 238 -13.97 -5.59 -3.26
C ALA A 238 -15.37 -6.12 -2.88
N GLU A 239 -15.45 -7.34 -2.37
CA GLU A 239 -16.72 -7.96 -1.93
C GLU A 239 -17.22 -7.37 -0.60
N ASN A 240 -16.31 -6.91 0.27
CA ASN A 240 -16.62 -6.35 1.58
C ASN A 240 -16.54 -4.81 1.64
N ASP A 241 -16.48 -4.14 0.51
CA ASP A 241 -16.25 -2.69 0.43
C ASP A 241 -17.23 -1.85 1.27
N LEU A 242 -18.52 -2.19 1.28
CA LEU A 242 -19.53 -1.46 2.05
C LEU A 242 -19.32 -1.58 3.57
N ALA A 243 -18.99 -2.76 4.07
CA ALA A 243 -18.74 -2.96 5.49
C ALA A 243 -17.43 -2.26 5.93
N ALA A 244 -16.37 -2.35 5.12
CA ALA A 244 -15.13 -1.64 5.37
C ALA A 244 -15.35 -0.12 5.40
N ARG A 245 -16.07 0.44 4.43
CA ARG A 245 -16.42 1.86 4.39
C ARG A 245 -17.27 2.29 5.57
N ALA A 246 -18.29 1.51 5.93
CA ALA A 246 -19.11 1.79 7.09
C ALA A 246 -18.29 1.76 8.39
N ARG A 247 -17.32 0.85 8.50
CA ARG A 247 -16.40 0.78 9.63
C ARG A 247 -15.53 2.03 9.71
N ILE A 248 -14.91 2.45 8.58
CA ILE A 248 -14.12 3.69 8.50
C ILE A 248 -14.94 4.91 8.94
N VAL A 249 -16.15 5.05 8.41
CA VAL A 249 -17.05 6.15 8.80
C VAL A 249 -17.37 6.12 10.29
N ALA A 250 -17.61 4.94 10.86
CA ALA A 250 -17.91 4.79 12.29
C ALA A 250 -16.70 5.09 13.18
N ASN A 251 -15.48 4.80 12.72
CA ASN A 251 -14.23 5.10 13.43
C ASN A 251 -13.93 6.61 13.48
N HIS A 252 -14.41 7.39 12.49
CA HIS A 252 -14.11 8.82 12.33
C HIS A 252 -15.36 9.72 12.32
N PRO A 253 -16.19 9.71 13.38
CA PRO A 253 -17.49 10.39 13.37
C PRO A 253 -17.39 11.91 13.22
N GLY A 254 -16.24 12.53 13.55
CA GLY A 254 -15.98 13.96 13.39
C GLY A 254 -15.72 14.39 11.94
N MET A 255 -15.42 13.43 11.06
CA MET A 255 -15.04 13.67 9.66
C MET A 255 -16.22 13.58 8.69
N PHE A 256 -17.35 13.02 9.12
CA PHE A 256 -18.48 12.71 8.24
C PHE A 256 -19.77 13.39 8.68
N LYS A 257 -20.67 13.61 7.74
CA LYS A 257 -22.00 14.20 8.01
C LYS A 257 -22.88 13.23 8.81
N PRO A 258 -23.86 13.75 9.57
CA PRO A 258 -24.78 12.92 10.35
C PRO A 258 -25.52 11.85 9.54
N VAL A 259 -25.90 12.14 8.28
CA VAL A 259 -26.56 11.19 7.38
C VAL A 259 -25.65 10.01 7.04
N THR A 260 -24.38 10.28 6.82
CA THR A 260 -23.34 9.28 6.52
C THR A 260 -23.08 8.39 7.73
N LEU A 261 -23.04 8.98 8.94
CA LEU A 261 -22.93 8.21 10.18
C LEU A 261 -24.15 7.34 10.44
N ALA A 262 -25.36 7.82 10.12
CA ALA A 262 -26.58 7.04 10.23
C ALA A 262 -26.56 5.83 9.27
N TRP A 263 -26.13 6.06 8.03
CA TRP A 263 -25.92 4.99 7.04
C TRP A 263 -24.91 3.95 7.55
N ALA A 264 -23.74 4.37 8.00
CA ALA A 264 -22.70 3.46 8.49
C ALA A 264 -23.18 2.60 9.66
N ARG A 265 -23.95 3.20 10.60
CA ARG A 265 -24.56 2.47 11.71
C ARG A 265 -25.59 1.45 11.23
N ALA A 266 -26.39 1.77 10.21
CA ALA A 266 -27.36 0.87 9.63
C ALA A 266 -26.66 -0.32 8.96
N VAL A 267 -25.62 -0.06 8.16
CA VAL A 267 -24.83 -1.11 7.52
C VAL A 267 -24.19 -2.06 8.55
N LEU A 268 -23.59 -1.53 9.62
CA LEU A 268 -22.93 -2.34 10.64
C LEU A 268 -23.90 -3.05 11.59
N ALA A 269 -25.16 -2.59 11.67
CA ALA A 269 -26.20 -3.23 12.49
C ALA A 269 -26.96 -4.34 11.76
N GLN A 270 -26.86 -4.41 10.45
CA GLN A 270 -27.48 -5.46 9.63
C GLN A 270 -26.52 -6.63 9.51
N ASP A 271 -27.03 -7.85 9.70
CA ASP A 271 -26.28 -9.07 9.44
C ASP A 271 -25.84 -9.06 7.96
N GLU A 272 -24.56 -9.26 7.68
CA GLU A 272 -23.85 -9.02 6.40
C GLU A 272 -24.56 -9.59 5.12
N ARG A 273 -25.60 -10.38 5.29
CA ARG A 273 -26.31 -11.08 4.19
C ARG A 273 -27.52 -10.36 3.61
N GLU A 274 -28.11 -9.39 4.31
CA GLU A 274 -29.33 -8.71 3.87
C GLU A 274 -29.11 -7.30 3.30
N CYS A 275 -27.92 -6.70 3.48
CA CYS A 275 -27.67 -5.29 3.21
C CYS A 275 -27.46 -4.91 1.73
N LEU A 276 -27.33 -5.87 0.84
CA LEU A 276 -26.89 -5.61 -0.56
C LEU A 276 -28.00 -5.16 -1.52
N ALA A 277 -29.28 -5.14 -1.08
CA ALA A 277 -30.37 -5.00 -2.05
C ALA A 277 -30.94 -3.58 -2.22
N ASP A 278 -30.87 -2.65 -1.27
CA ASP A 278 -31.71 -1.44 -1.36
C ASP A 278 -31.21 -0.12 -0.69
N GLU A 279 -30.05 -0.06 -0.08
CA GLU A 279 -29.58 1.18 0.55
C GLU A 279 -28.60 1.97 -0.33
N ARG A 280 -29.05 3.14 -0.79
CA ARG A 280 -28.20 4.09 -1.49
C ARG A 280 -27.09 4.56 -0.54
N VAL A 281 -25.85 4.27 -0.88
CA VAL A 281 -24.69 4.87 -0.23
C VAL A 281 -24.77 6.38 -0.39
N PRO A 282 -24.62 7.18 0.68
CA PRO A 282 -24.71 8.63 0.59
C PRO A 282 -23.70 9.23 -0.39
N ASP A 283 -24.12 10.28 -1.14
CA ASP A 283 -23.32 10.93 -2.20
C ASP A 283 -21.98 11.50 -1.70
N ASP A 284 -21.82 11.72 -0.41
CA ASP A 284 -20.58 12.19 0.20
C ASP A 284 -19.56 11.06 0.53
N ILE A 285 -20.00 9.80 0.46
CA ILE A 285 -19.10 8.63 0.45
C ILE A 285 -18.89 8.13 -0.99
N LEU A 286 -19.86 8.38 -1.86
CA LEU A 286 -19.79 8.10 -3.27
C LEU A 286 -19.32 9.35 -4.03
N THR A 287 -18.06 9.43 -4.38
CA THR A 287 -17.80 9.74 -5.75
C THR A 287 -18.20 8.50 -6.52
N ARG A 288 -19.35 8.52 -7.16
CA ARG A 288 -19.90 7.50 -8.04
C ARG A 288 -19.13 6.19 -8.00
N ALA A 289 -19.80 5.07 -7.75
CA ALA A 289 -19.29 3.74 -8.06
C ALA A 289 -18.50 3.67 -9.41
N ALA A 290 -18.70 4.66 -10.29
CA ALA A 290 -17.95 4.89 -11.50
C ALA A 290 -16.44 5.13 -11.34
N ASP A 291 -15.95 5.68 -10.23
CA ASP A 291 -14.51 6.01 -10.12
C ASP A 291 -13.73 4.88 -9.42
N MET A 292 -14.32 4.23 -8.41
CA MET A 292 -13.81 2.93 -7.92
C MET A 292 -13.99 1.84 -8.98
N ASP A 293 -15.12 1.85 -9.68
CA ASP A 293 -15.40 1.00 -10.83
C ASP A 293 -14.46 1.32 -12.03
N GLN A 294 -13.91 2.51 -12.13
CA GLN A 294 -12.87 2.81 -13.12
C GLN A 294 -11.52 2.20 -12.72
N PHE A 295 -11.13 2.24 -11.45
CA PHE A 295 -9.94 1.53 -10.94
C PHE A 295 -10.12 0.01 -11.08
N LEU A 296 -11.22 -0.55 -10.56
CA LEU A 296 -11.57 -1.96 -10.72
C LEU A 296 -11.75 -2.33 -12.20
N ARG A 297 -12.35 -1.47 -13.04
CA ARG A 297 -12.45 -1.72 -14.48
C ARG A 297 -11.12 -1.65 -15.19
N VAL A 298 -10.20 -0.79 -14.77
CA VAL A 298 -8.82 -0.79 -15.27
C VAL A 298 -8.16 -2.09 -14.86
N VAL A 299 -8.15 -2.46 -13.59
CA VAL A 299 -7.59 -3.72 -13.08
C VAL A 299 -8.26 -4.93 -13.75
N MET A 300 -9.60 -4.99 -13.85
CA MET A 300 -10.32 -6.08 -14.52
C MET A 300 -10.11 -6.10 -16.04
N ARG A 301 -9.92 -4.91 -16.69
CA ARG A 301 -9.57 -4.83 -18.11
C ARG A 301 -8.15 -5.33 -18.34
N LEU A 302 -7.23 -5.03 -17.43
CA LEU A 302 -5.86 -5.52 -17.40
C LEU A 302 -5.83 -7.04 -17.26
N GLN A 303 -6.57 -7.60 -16.29
CA GLN A 303 -6.74 -9.05 -16.10
C GLN A 303 -7.26 -9.71 -17.37
N ARG A 304 -8.31 -9.15 -17.97
CA ARG A 304 -8.90 -9.71 -19.18
C ARG A 304 -7.92 -9.67 -20.36
N THR A 305 -7.14 -8.59 -20.49
CA THR A 305 -6.13 -8.45 -21.55
C THR A 305 -4.97 -9.41 -21.29
N ALA A 306 -4.47 -9.50 -20.08
CA ALA A 306 -3.44 -10.44 -19.68
C ALA A 306 -3.86 -11.90 -19.90
N ARG A 307 -5.07 -12.29 -19.47
CA ARG A 307 -5.63 -13.63 -19.74
C ARG A 307 -5.76 -13.95 -21.23
N LEU A 308 -6.15 -12.97 -22.03
CA LEU A 308 -6.24 -13.15 -23.50
C LEU A 308 -4.86 -13.30 -24.13
N GLN A 309 -3.88 -12.49 -23.70
CA GLN A 309 -2.50 -12.58 -24.17
C GLN A 309 -1.83 -13.88 -23.72
N SER A 310 -1.96 -14.27 -22.47
CA SER A 310 -1.42 -15.55 -21.95
C SER A 310 -2.06 -16.76 -22.64
N ARG A 311 -3.37 -16.72 -22.96
CA ARG A 311 -4.03 -17.76 -23.76
C ARG A 311 -3.51 -17.78 -25.20
N HIS A 312 -3.22 -16.61 -25.77
CA HIS A 312 -2.68 -16.49 -27.12
C HIS A 312 -1.24 -16.99 -27.17
N ILE A 313 -0.38 -16.62 -26.22
CA ILE A 313 1.00 -17.11 -26.08
C ILE A 313 1.00 -18.63 -25.93
N ARG A 314 0.24 -19.18 -24.96
CA ARG A 314 0.11 -20.66 -24.79
C ARG A 314 -0.42 -21.39 -26.03
N ARG A 315 -1.22 -20.71 -26.86
CA ARG A 315 -1.69 -21.27 -28.15
C ARG A 315 -0.60 -21.24 -29.19
N LEU A 316 0.23 -20.19 -29.25
CA LEU A 316 1.39 -20.08 -30.12
C LEU A 316 2.48 -21.09 -29.74
N GLU A 317 2.78 -21.24 -28.44
CA GLU A 317 3.74 -22.22 -27.93
C GLU A 317 3.32 -23.66 -28.28
N ARG A 318 2.04 -24.01 -28.11
CA ARG A 318 1.52 -25.30 -28.54
C ARG A 318 1.64 -25.48 -30.06
N SER A 319 1.33 -24.46 -30.85
CA SER A 319 1.44 -24.51 -32.31
C SER A 319 2.89 -24.59 -32.79
N LEU A 320 3.85 -24.03 -32.03
CA LEU A 320 5.28 -24.18 -32.29
C LEU A 320 5.76 -25.58 -31.92
N ALA A 321 5.37 -26.11 -30.76
CA ALA A 321 5.71 -27.45 -30.31
C ALA A 321 5.14 -28.55 -31.26
N GLU A 322 3.98 -28.30 -31.84
CA GLU A 322 3.39 -29.20 -32.86
C GLU A 322 4.12 -29.15 -34.21
N ARG A 323 4.87 -28.10 -34.51
CA ARG A 323 5.70 -27.95 -35.72
C ARG A 323 7.08 -28.57 -35.62
N ASP A 324 7.58 -28.79 -34.40
CA ASP A 324 8.89 -29.41 -34.12
C ASP A 324 8.80 -30.97 -34.02
N VAL A 325 7.67 -31.57 -34.33
CA VAL A 325 7.57 -33.05 -34.44
C VAL A 325 8.29 -33.47 -35.73
N PRO A 326 9.39 -34.23 -35.67
CA PRO A 326 10.04 -34.72 -36.87
C PRO A 326 9.11 -35.62 -37.68
N VAL A 327 8.95 -35.30 -38.94
CA VAL A 327 8.21 -36.15 -39.90
C VAL A 327 8.88 -37.53 -39.91
N PRO A 328 8.15 -38.63 -39.61
CA PRO A 328 8.74 -39.95 -39.71
C PRO A 328 9.16 -40.23 -41.17
N VAL A 329 10.41 -40.69 -41.33
CA VAL A 329 11.00 -41.16 -42.60
C VAL A 329 10.32 -42.46 -43.06
#